data_077f9571fee49e131987f7c53b543fa7
#
_entry.id   077f9571fee49e131987f7c53b543fa7
#
_cell.length_a   1.000
_cell.length_b   1.000
_cell.length_c   1.000
_cell.angle_alpha   90.00
_cell.angle_beta   90.00
_cell.angle_gamma   90.00
#
_symmetry.space_group_name_H-M   'P 1'
#
loop_
_entity.id
_entity.type
_entity.pdbx_description
1 polymer ?
#
loop_
_entity_poly.entity_id
_entity_poly.type
_entity_poly.pdbx_seq_one_letter_code
_entity_poly.pdbx_strand_id
1 'polypeptide(L)'
;MYYVAIAMLTVLLVPGPTNSLLLQSGVSRGLGGYSLKLILAEWTAYLIQITSWGLSIDALTANYGWVVVATKILAVIFLFYISLNLWFSVQPEVSGKPSVISVSALFLATLSNPKGLFFASFVAPAGTFAHMENYLSFMAVFSLVILPVGIVWVGLGAVFGRNLPSIISGNRVNRFVSLVIGLFAIMALYNLASNVKLA
;
A
#
# COMPACT_ATOMS: atom_id res chain seq x y z
N MET A 1 -7.54 13.74 11.51
CA MET A 1 -6.91 13.55 10.21
C MET A 1 -5.37 13.52 10.23
N TYR A 2 -4.67 14.25 11.12
CA TYR A 2 -3.20 14.23 11.17
C TYR A 2 -2.60 12.82 11.40
N TYR A 3 -3.09 12.06 12.38
CA TYR A 3 -2.64 10.68 12.63
C TYR A 3 -2.92 9.74 11.44
N VAL A 4 -4.05 9.96 10.76
CA VAL A 4 -4.43 9.21 9.55
C VAL A 4 -3.41 9.45 8.44
N ALA A 5 -3.04 10.73 8.21
CA ALA A 5 -2.04 11.08 7.20
C ALA A 5 -0.66 10.45 7.48
N ILE A 6 -0.22 10.45 8.76
CA ILE A 6 1.05 9.81 9.14
C ILE A 6 0.99 8.30 8.90
N ALA A 7 -0.11 7.64 9.30
CA ALA A 7 -0.29 6.21 9.08
C ALA A 7 -0.29 5.87 7.57
N MET A 8 -1.01 6.66 6.76
CA MET A 8 -1.01 6.51 5.30
C MET A 8 0.40 6.67 4.72
N LEU A 9 1.10 7.74 5.09
CA LEU A 9 2.45 8.03 4.63
C LEU A 9 3.40 6.88 4.96
N THR A 10 3.36 6.40 6.20
CA THR A 10 4.22 5.31 6.68
C THR A 10 3.98 4.04 5.85
N VAL A 11 2.72 3.63 5.66
CA VAL A 11 2.37 2.42 4.89
C VAL A 11 2.69 2.56 3.41
N LEU A 12 2.47 3.75 2.83
CA LEU A 12 2.76 4.00 1.41
C LEU A 12 4.26 4.07 1.12
N LEU A 13 5.07 4.57 2.06
CA LEU A 13 6.53 4.58 1.93
C LEU A 13 7.16 3.19 2.08
N VAL A 14 6.47 2.22 2.69
CA VAL A 14 6.97 0.85 2.74
C VAL A 14 7.12 0.30 1.32
N PRO A 15 8.32 -0.15 0.90
CA PRO A 15 8.52 -0.78 -0.39
C PRO A 15 7.55 -1.95 -0.59
N GLY A 16 6.99 -2.04 -1.79
CA GLY A 16 6.03 -3.07 -2.15
C GLY A 16 5.94 -3.21 -3.66
N PRO A 17 5.11 -4.14 -4.18
CA PRO A 17 5.05 -4.42 -5.61
C PRO A 17 4.82 -3.16 -6.47
N THR A 18 3.85 -2.32 -6.11
CA THR A 18 3.52 -1.11 -6.89
C THR A 18 4.62 -0.05 -6.81
N ASN A 19 5.17 0.18 -5.62
CA ASN A 19 6.29 1.11 -5.42
C ASN A 19 7.54 0.68 -6.22
N SER A 20 7.81 -0.64 -6.28
CA SER A 20 8.91 -1.18 -7.09
C SER A 20 8.69 -0.95 -8.59
N LEU A 21 7.46 -1.07 -9.07
CA LEU A 21 7.09 -0.78 -10.47
C LEU A 21 7.26 0.72 -10.79
N LEU A 22 6.84 1.62 -9.89
CA LEU A 22 7.06 3.06 -10.04
C LEU A 22 8.55 3.41 -10.07
N LEU A 23 9.33 2.84 -9.16
CA LEU A 23 10.77 3.01 -9.13
C LEU A 23 11.42 2.52 -10.43
N GLN A 24 11.04 1.33 -10.91
CA GLN A 24 11.55 0.80 -12.19
C GLN A 24 11.16 1.68 -13.37
N SER A 25 9.96 2.28 -13.36
CA SER A 25 9.58 3.28 -14.36
C SER A 25 10.50 4.51 -14.34
N GLY A 26 10.86 4.98 -13.15
CA GLY A 26 11.85 6.06 -12.99
C GLY A 26 13.21 5.71 -13.58
N VAL A 27 13.71 4.50 -13.33
CA VAL A 27 14.96 3.99 -13.90
C VAL A 27 14.91 3.94 -15.43
N SER A 28 13.78 3.51 -16.00
CA SER A 28 13.66 3.25 -17.45
C SER A 28 13.35 4.50 -18.27
N ARG A 29 12.55 5.42 -17.73
CA ARG A 29 12.01 6.59 -18.45
C ARG A 29 12.19 7.93 -17.76
N GLY A 30 12.67 7.93 -16.52
CA GLY A 30 12.78 9.15 -15.72
C GLY A 30 11.42 9.73 -15.29
N LEU A 31 11.45 10.95 -14.75
CA LEU A 31 10.26 11.75 -14.44
C LEU A 31 9.73 12.39 -15.73
N GLY A 32 8.50 12.04 -16.10
CA GLY A 32 7.86 12.56 -17.31
C GLY A 32 6.38 12.23 -17.40
N GLY A 33 5.75 12.59 -18.51
CA GLY A 33 4.31 12.39 -18.70
C GLY A 33 3.84 10.93 -18.60
N TYR A 34 4.74 9.98 -18.93
CA TYR A 34 4.42 8.55 -18.77
C TYR A 34 4.39 8.12 -17.30
N SER A 35 5.36 8.59 -16.52
CA SER A 35 5.40 8.32 -15.08
C SER A 35 4.20 8.92 -14.36
N LEU A 36 3.74 10.10 -14.81
CA LEU A 36 2.51 10.69 -14.29
C LEU A 36 1.29 9.79 -14.57
N LYS A 37 1.19 9.20 -15.77
CA LYS A 37 0.10 8.23 -16.08
C LYS A 37 0.13 7.03 -15.16
N LEU A 38 1.31 6.53 -14.80
CA LEU A 38 1.46 5.43 -13.85
C LEU A 38 1.02 5.83 -12.43
N ILE A 39 1.46 7.00 -11.94
CA ILE A 39 1.05 7.52 -10.63
C ILE A 39 -0.47 7.71 -10.56
N LEU A 40 -1.09 8.25 -11.61
CA LEU A 40 -2.54 8.41 -11.68
C LEU A 40 -3.27 7.07 -11.74
N ALA A 41 -2.71 6.07 -12.43
CA ALA A 41 -3.27 4.73 -12.46
C ALA A 41 -3.22 4.05 -11.07
N GLU A 42 -2.11 4.18 -10.35
CA GLU A 42 -1.99 3.69 -8.99
C GLU A 42 -2.99 4.39 -8.06
N TRP A 43 -3.04 5.70 -8.09
CA TRP A 43 -3.99 6.51 -7.33
C TRP A 43 -5.43 6.08 -7.59
N THR A 44 -5.85 6.01 -8.87
CA THR A 44 -7.21 5.62 -9.25
C THR A 44 -7.54 4.20 -8.78
N ALA A 45 -6.61 3.25 -8.93
CA ALA A 45 -6.80 1.88 -8.47
C ALA A 45 -6.99 1.79 -6.96
N TYR A 46 -6.21 2.55 -6.17
CA TYR A 46 -6.41 2.62 -4.72
C TYR A 46 -7.73 3.28 -4.35
N LEU A 47 -8.17 4.35 -5.04
CA LEU A 47 -9.48 4.96 -4.78
C LEU A 47 -10.59 3.93 -4.94
N ILE A 48 -10.58 3.17 -6.04
CA ILE A 48 -11.57 2.11 -6.30
C ILE A 48 -11.50 1.04 -5.21
N GLN A 49 -10.29 0.56 -4.90
CA GLN A 49 -10.10 -0.53 -3.96
C GLN A 49 -10.52 -0.15 -2.53
N ILE A 50 -10.06 1.00 -2.02
CA ILE A 50 -10.39 1.48 -0.68
C ILE A 50 -11.88 1.73 -0.55
N THR A 51 -12.51 2.35 -1.57
CA THR A 51 -13.95 2.61 -1.59
C THR A 51 -14.73 1.29 -1.58
N SER A 52 -14.36 0.35 -2.45
CA SER A 52 -15.04 -0.95 -2.54
C SER A 52 -14.96 -1.73 -1.23
N TRP A 53 -13.77 -1.84 -0.64
CA TRP A 53 -13.61 -2.50 0.66
C TRP A 53 -14.33 -1.77 1.78
N GLY A 54 -14.19 -0.43 1.84
CA GLY A 54 -14.78 0.37 2.89
C GLY A 54 -16.31 0.31 2.90
N LEU A 55 -16.95 0.49 1.75
CA LEU A 55 -18.40 0.37 1.62
C LEU A 55 -18.89 -1.06 1.90
N SER A 56 -18.15 -2.09 1.44
CA SER A 56 -18.49 -3.48 1.71
C SER A 56 -18.41 -3.80 3.20
N ILE A 57 -17.36 -3.34 3.88
CA ILE A 57 -17.19 -3.54 5.33
C ILE A 57 -18.30 -2.80 6.09
N ASP A 58 -18.60 -1.56 5.74
CA ASP A 58 -19.64 -0.75 6.38
C ASP A 58 -21.03 -1.38 6.22
N ALA A 59 -21.40 -1.75 4.99
CA ALA A 59 -22.69 -2.38 4.70
C ALA A 59 -22.87 -3.74 5.40
N LEU A 60 -21.82 -4.55 5.45
CA LEU A 60 -21.88 -5.86 6.11
C LEU A 60 -21.88 -5.71 7.63
N THR A 61 -21.19 -4.73 8.17
CA THR A 61 -21.11 -4.48 9.61
C THR A 61 -22.46 -4.07 10.19
N ALA A 62 -23.29 -3.38 9.42
CA ALA A 62 -24.64 -3.00 9.85
C ALA A 62 -25.50 -4.21 10.24
N ASN A 63 -25.28 -5.37 9.61
CA ASN A 63 -26.01 -6.60 9.88
C ASN A 63 -25.19 -7.67 10.62
N TYR A 64 -23.87 -7.60 10.50
CA TYR A 64 -22.95 -8.62 10.98
C TYR A 64 -21.74 -8.00 11.66
N GLY A 65 -21.83 -7.66 12.95
CA GLY A 65 -20.75 -6.97 13.70
C GLY A 65 -19.41 -7.70 13.68
N TRP A 66 -19.38 -9.02 13.52
CA TRP A 66 -18.17 -9.82 13.42
C TRP A 66 -17.34 -9.54 12.16
N VAL A 67 -17.94 -8.93 11.12
CA VAL A 67 -17.27 -8.64 9.83
C VAL A 67 -16.08 -7.71 10.03
N VAL A 68 -16.18 -6.72 10.92
CA VAL A 68 -15.06 -5.82 11.24
C VAL A 68 -13.86 -6.59 11.78
N VAL A 69 -14.12 -7.53 12.67
CA VAL A 69 -13.06 -8.37 13.26
C VAL A 69 -12.47 -9.30 12.21
N ALA A 70 -13.31 -9.93 11.40
CA ALA A 70 -12.88 -10.85 10.34
C ALA A 70 -12.00 -10.14 9.29
N THR A 71 -12.40 -8.95 8.84
CA THR A 71 -11.62 -8.17 7.85
C THR A 71 -10.28 -7.71 8.42
N LYS A 72 -10.24 -7.32 9.70
CA LYS A 72 -9.00 -7.00 10.40
C LYS A 72 -8.08 -8.21 10.52
N ILE A 73 -8.62 -9.37 10.90
CA ILE A 73 -7.85 -10.63 10.95
C ILE A 73 -7.27 -10.95 9.58
N LEU A 74 -8.08 -10.86 8.53
CA LEU A 74 -7.64 -11.11 7.15
C LEU A 74 -6.49 -10.18 6.74
N ALA A 75 -6.60 -8.89 7.05
CA ALA A 75 -5.56 -7.92 6.77
C ALA A 75 -4.26 -8.20 7.55
N VAL A 76 -4.34 -8.61 8.82
CA VAL A 76 -3.18 -9.02 9.63
C VAL A 76 -2.51 -10.26 9.06
N ILE A 77 -3.28 -11.31 8.75
CA ILE A 77 -2.77 -12.53 8.12
C ILE A 77 -2.02 -12.19 6.83
N PHE A 78 -2.60 -11.29 6.04
CA PHE A 78 -2.00 -10.88 4.78
C PHE A 78 -0.70 -10.08 4.98
N LEU A 79 -0.62 -9.18 5.96
CA LEU A 79 0.61 -8.48 6.30
C LEU A 79 1.71 -9.47 6.73
N PHE A 80 1.38 -10.47 7.53
CA PHE A 80 2.33 -11.53 7.88
C PHE A 80 2.78 -12.32 6.66
N TYR A 81 1.86 -12.69 5.78
CA TYR A 81 2.19 -13.38 4.53
C TYR A 81 3.18 -12.58 3.67
N ILE A 82 2.94 -11.27 3.47
CA ILE A 82 3.86 -10.41 2.73
C ILE A 82 5.22 -10.31 3.44
N SER A 83 5.21 -10.12 4.75
CA SER A 83 6.43 -10.04 5.55
C SER A 83 7.28 -11.30 5.36
N LEU A 84 6.70 -12.49 5.52
CA LEU A 84 7.40 -13.75 5.32
C LEU A 84 7.86 -13.94 3.87
N ASN A 85 7.00 -13.63 2.90
CA ASN A 85 7.36 -13.75 1.49
C ASN A 85 8.55 -12.85 1.12
N LEU A 86 8.60 -11.61 1.62
CA LEU A 86 9.73 -10.72 1.43
C LEU A 86 11.00 -11.21 2.13
N TRP A 87 10.87 -11.81 3.32
CA TRP A 87 11.99 -12.35 4.08
C TRP A 87 12.70 -13.48 3.34
N PHE A 88 11.92 -14.38 2.76
CA PHE A 88 12.43 -15.56 2.06
C PHE A 88 12.62 -15.34 0.55
N SER A 89 12.19 -14.19 -0.01
CA SER A 89 12.37 -13.93 -1.43
C SER A 89 13.84 -13.77 -1.78
N VAL A 90 14.32 -14.67 -2.63
CA VAL A 90 15.59 -14.52 -3.33
C VAL A 90 15.29 -13.78 -4.62
N GLN A 91 15.69 -12.52 -4.71
CA GLN A 91 15.54 -11.76 -5.95
C GLN A 91 16.49 -12.34 -6.99
N PRO A 92 16.00 -12.77 -8.16
CA PRO A 92 16.89 -13.06 -9.27
C PRO A 92 17.64 -11.78 -9.62
N GLU A 93 18.93 -11.90 -9.91
CA GLU A 93 19.72 -10.79 -10.45
C GLU A 93 18.97 -10.21 -11.65
N VAL A 94 18.68 -8.91 -11.59
CA VAL A 94 18.02 -8.20 -12.69
C VAL A 94 19.02 -8.11 -13.84
N SER A 95 19.22 -9.22 -14.54
CA SER A 95 19.98 -9.30 -15.78
C SER A 95 19.04 -9.07 -16.97
N GLY A 96 18.66 -7.81 -17.20
CA GLY A 96 17.81 -7.46 -18.34
C GLY A 96 17.68 -5.94 -18.50
N LYS A 97 17.43 -5.49 -19.72
CA LYS A 97 17.06 -4.11 -20.00
C LYS A 97 15.79 -3.80 -19.20
N PRO A 98 15.70 -2.64 -18.52
CA PRO A 98 14.51 -2.27 -17.76
C PRO A 98 13.29 -2.30 -18.68
N SER A 99 12.36 -3.23 -18.40
CA SER A 99 11.15 -3.35 -19.19
C SER A 99 10.23 -2.16 -18.91
N VAL A 100 9.55 -1.71 -19.95
CA VAL A 100 8.56 -0.63 -19.81
C VAL A 100 7.34 -1.18 -19.07
N ILE A 101 7.08 -0.65 -17.89
CA ILE A 101 5.91 -1.01 -17.10
C ILE A 101 4.65 -0.47 -17.78
N SER A 102 3.70 -1.33 -18.12
CA SER A 102 2.42 -0.86 -18.69
C SER A 102 1.53 -0.26 -17.62
N VAL A 103 0.72 0.74 -18.01
CA VAL A 103 -0.23 1.41 -17.12
C VAL A 103 -1.25 0.40 -16.57
N SER A 104 -1.75 -0.50 -17.42
CA SER A 104 -2.69 -1.55 -17.02
C SER A 104 -2.08 -2.55 -16.04
N ALA A 105 -0.80 -2.94 -16.23
CA ALA A 105 -0.14 -3.84 -15.30
C ALA A 105 0.00 -3.21 -13.90
N LEU A 106 0.39 -1.93 -13.82
CA LEU A 106 0.45 -1.23 -12.55
C LEU A 106 -0.94 -1.08 -11.90
N PHE A 107 -1.95 -0.71 -12.69
CA PHE A 107 -3.33 -0.59 -12.22
C PHE A 107 -3.83 -1.90 -11.62
N LEU A 108 -3.69 -3.02 -12.33
CA LEU A 108 -4.11 -4.34 -11.85
C LEU A 108 -3.30 -4.81 -10.64
N ALA A 109 -1.97 -4.58 -10.65
CA ALA A 109 -1.12 -4.87 -9.50
C ALA A 109 -1.57 -4.08 -8.26
N THR A 110 -2.00 -2.83 -8.44
CA THR A 110 -2.52 -2.00 -7.34
C THR A 110 -3.88 -2.50 -6.87
N LEU A 111 -4.80 -2.84 -7.77
CA LEU A 111 -6.10 -3.42 -7.38
C LEU A 111 -5.97 -4.75 -6.62
N SER A 112 -4.91 -5.51 -6.90
CA SER A 112 -4.60 -6.75 -6.18
C SER A 112 -3.76 -6.51 -4.92
N ASN A 113 -3.37 -5.26 -4.64
CA ASN A 113 -2.52 -4.93 -3.51
C ASN A 113 -3.36 -4.87 -2.22
N PRO A 114 -3.04 -5.65 -1.21
CA PRO A 114 -3.82 -5.68 0.03
C PRO A 114 -3.69 -4.41 0.89
N LYS A 115 -2.81 -3.49 0.54
CA LYS A 115 -2.74 -2.20 1.24
C LYS A 115 -4.08 -1.47 1.21
N GLY A 116 -4.89 -1.62 0.13
CA GLY A 116 -6.21 -1.02 0.06
C GLY A 116 -7.18 -1.56 1.12
N LEU A 117 -7.19 -2.88 1.33
CA LEU A 117 -7.94 -3.48 2.44
C LEU A 117 -7.44 -2.96 3.79
N PHE A 118 -6.12 -2.86 3.97
CA PHE A 118 -5.53 -2.33 5.21
C PHE A 118 -5.94 -0.87 5.46
N PHE A 119 -5.92 -0.02 4.44
CA PHE A 119 -6.39 1.36 4.56
C PHE A 119 -7.86 1.44 4.96
N ALA A 120 -8.71 0.62 4.34
CA ALA A 120 -10.15 0.61 4.64
C ALA A 120 -10.48 0.06 6.03
N SER A 121 -9.73 -0.95 6.51
CA SER A 121 -10.06 -1.66 7.75
C SER A 121 -9.33 -1.17 9.00
N PHE A 122 -8.11 -0.62 8.85
CA PHE A 122 -7.28 -0.19 9.99
C PHE A 122 -6.99 1.32 10.04
N VAL A 123 -6.82 1.96 8.88
CA VAL A 123 -6.42 3.37 8.82
C VAL A 123 -7.64 4.28 8.78
N ALA A 124 -8.71 3.85 8.14
CA ALA A 124 -9.96 4.60 8.10
C ALA A 124 -10.58 4.71 9.50
N PRO A 125 -10.88 5.92 10.00
CA PRO A 125 -11.64 6.09 11.23
C PRO A 125 -13.04 5.44 11.16
N ALA A 126 -13.61 5.10 12.31
CA ALA A 126 -14.99 4.61 12.38
C ALA A 126 -15.95 5.63 11.75
N GLY A 127 -16.92 5.14 10.98
CA GLY A 127 -17.90 5.97 10.28
C GLY A 127 -17.37 6.71 9.04
N THR A 128 -16.13 6.42 8.59
CA THR A 128 -15.58 7.03 7.36
C THR A 128 -16.46 6.76 6.16
N PHE A 129 -16.96 5.54 5.99
CA PHE A 129 -17.74 5.16 4.81
C PHE A 129 -19.26 5.32 5.01
N ALA A 130 -19.71 5.55 6.24
CA ALA A 130 -21.11 5.82 6.55
C ALA A 130 -21.53 7.27 6.23
N HIS A 131 -20.58 8.23 6.24
CA HIS A 131 -20.86 9.65 6.05
C HIS A 131 -20.01 10.23 4.92
N MET A 132 -20.65 10.88 3.96
CA MET A 132 -19.99 11.43 2.78
C MET A 132 -18.87 12.43 3.12
N GLU A 133 -19.06 13.29 4.12
CA GLU A 133 -18.03 14.26 4.56
C GLU A 133 -16.77 13.58 5.08
N ASN A 134 -16.93 12.51 5.89
CA ASN A 134 -15.82 11.73 6.42
C ASN A 134 -15.09 11.00 5.29
N TYR A 135 -15.85 10.40 4.37
CA TYR A 135 -15.31 9.73 3.19
C TYR A 135 -14.50 10.68 2.32
N LEU A 136 -15.07 11.83 1.94
CA LEU A 136 -14.37 12.82 1.11
C LEU A 136 -13.11 13.35 1.81
N SER A 137 -13.19 13.63 3.11
CA SER A 137 -12.04 14.08 3.89
C SER A 137 -10.93 13.02 3.94
N PHE A 138 -11.29 11.75 4.14
CA PHE A 138 -10.35 10.63 4.15
C PHE A 138 -9.68 10.44 2.79
N MET A 139 -10.47 10.43 1.70
CA MET A 139 -9.97 10.27 0.34
C MET A 139 -9.13 11.47 -0.14
N ALA A 140 -9.46 12.68 0.31
CA ALA A 140 -8.64 13.87 0.05
C ALA A 140 -7.26 13.74 0.72
N VAL A 141 -7.22 13.36 2.00
CA VAL A 141 -5.96 13.12 2.72
C VAL A 141 -5.16 12.01 2.05
N PHE A 142 -5.82 10.90 1.67
CA PHE A 142 -5.17 9.81 0.95
C PHE A 142 -4.54 10.29 -0.35
N SER A 143 -5.28 11.07 -1.15
CA SER A 143 -4.80 11.63 -2.43
C SER A 143 -3.61 12.58 -2.24
N LEU A 144 -3.66 13.42 -1.21
CA LEU A 144 -2.56 14.34 -0.86
C LEU A 144 -1.28 13.62 -0.42
N VAL A 145 -1.40 12.39 0.07
CA VAL A 145 -0.24 11.59 0.50
C VAL A 145 0.27 10.70 -0.63
N ILE A 146 -0.61 9.98 -1.35
CA ILE A 146 -0.16 8.99 -2.34
C ILE A 146 0.50 9.64 -3.56
N LEU A 147 -0.03 10.77 -4.05
CA LEU A 147 0.53 11.43 -5.24
C LEU A 147 1.98 11.88 -5.04
N PRO A 148 2.35 12.58 -3.96
CA PRO A 148 3.75 12.87 -3.67
C PRO A 148 4.61 11.61 -3.45
N VAL A 149 4.08 10.58 -2.78
CA VAL A 149 4.82 9.32 -2.59
C VAL A 149 5.12 8.65 -3.92
N GLY A 150 4.17 8.62 -4.85
CA GLY A 150 4.39 8.12 -6.20
C GLY A 150 5.49 8.89 -6.94
N ILE A 151 5.49 10.23 -6.83
CA ILE A 151 6.54 11.09 -7.39
C ILE A 151 7.91 10.76 -6.76
N VAL A 152 7.95 10.56 -5.45
CA VAL A 152 9.20 10.19 -4.74
C VAL A 152 9.73 8.86 -5.26
N TRP A 153 8.91 7.82 -5.40
CA TRP A 153 9.34 6.51 -5.90
C TRP A 153 9.87 6.57 -7.33
N VAL A 154 9.18 7.27 -8.24
CA VAL A 154 9.66 7.50 -9.61
C VAL A 154 10.95 8.34 -9.60
N GLY A 155 10.99 9.40 -8.78
CA GLY A 155 12.15 10.27 -8.64
C GLY A 155 13.39 9.54 -8.15
N LEU A 156 13.24 8.68 -7.14
CA LEU A 156 14.31 7.80 -6.66
C LEU A 156 14.87 6.93 -7.81
N GLY A 157 13.98 6.33 -8.61
CA GLY A 157 14.40 5.57 -9.79
C GLY A 157 15.13 6.43 -10.82
N ALA A 158 14.65 7.64 -11.09
CA ALA A 158 15.23 8.55 -12.07
C ALA A 158 16.62 9.08 -11.66
N VAL A 159 16.79 9.45 -10.38
CA VAL A 159 18.02 10.06 -9.86
C VAL A 159 19.11 9.01 -9.64
N PHE A 160 18.78 7.92 -8.99
CA PHE A 160 19.76 6.90 -8.64
C PHE A 160 19.97 5.87 -9.75
N GLY A 161 19.10 5.88 -10.76
CA GLY A 161 19.27 5.15 -12.01
C GLY A 161 19.55 3.65 -11.82
N ARG A 162 20.55 3.17 -12.57
CA ARG A 162 20.87 1.75 -12.65
C ARG A 162 21.46 1.13 -11.40
N ASN A 163 21.98 1.93 -10.46
CA ASN A 163 22.62 1.43 -9.23
C ASN A 163 21.62 1.16 -8.10
N LEU A 164 20.47 1.84 -8.11
CA LEU A 164 19.47 1.69 -7.07
C LEU A 164 18.78 0.31 -7.07
N PRO A 165 18.46 -0.33 -8.22
CA PRO A 165 17.90 -1.66 -8.22
C PRO A 165 18.79 -2.69 -7.51
N SER A 166 20.11 -2.58 -7.59
CA SER A 166 21.03 -3.47 -6.87
C SER A 166 21.06 -3.22 -5.36
N ILE A 167 20.83 -1.98 -4.94
CA ILE A 167 20.78 -1.60 -3.52
C ILE A 167 19.40 -1.96 -2.92
N ILE A 168 18.31 -1.65 -3.63
CA ILE A 168 16.93 -1.90 -3.17
C ILE A 168 16.49 -3.35 -3.39
N SER A 169 16.99 -4.02 -4.41
CA SER A 169 16.73 -5.45 -4.67
C SER A 169 17.58 -6.39 -3.83
N GLY A 170 18.51 -5.86 -3.03
CA GLY A 170 19.35 -6.69 -2.17
C GLY A 170 18.53 -7.38 -1.07
N ASN A 171 18.87 -8.63 -0.76
CA ASN A 171 18.26 -9.41 0.33
C ASN A 171 18.20 -8.64 1.67
N ARG A 172 19.10 -7.69 1.90
CA ARG A 172 19.14 -6.85 3.11
C ARG A 172 17.95 -5.90 3.18
N VAL A 173 17.59 -5.26 2.06
CA VAL A 173 16.47 -4.32 2.00
C VAL A 173 15.15 -5.09 2.12
N ASN A 174 15.01 -6.23 1.43
CA ASN A 174 13.83 -7.06 1.56
C ASN A 174 13.62 -7.53 3.00
N ARG A 175 14.70 -7.93 3.70
CA ARG A 175 14.64 -8.31 5.12
C ARG A 175 14.28 -7.12 6.01
N PHE A 176 14.86 -5.94 5.78
CA PHE A 176 14.50 -4.74 6.54
C PHE A 176 13.02 -4.38 6.34
N VAL A 177 12.55 -4.36 5.09
CA VAL A 177 11.13 -4.10 4.76
C VAL A 177 10.21 -5.16 5.38
N SER A 178 10.61 -6.42 5.31
CA SER A 178 9.89 -7.54 5.95
C SER A 178 9.75 -7.31 7.46
N LEU A 179 10.82 -6.91 8.15
CA LEU A 179 10.76 -6.59 9.59
C LEU A 179 9.81 -5.44 9.88
N VAL A 180 9.84 -4.37 9.07
CA VAL A 180 8.92 -3.24 9.23
C VAL A 180 7.47 -3.69 9.05
N ILE A 181 7.16 -4.44 7.98
CA ILE A 181 5.80 -4.95 7.74
C ILE A 181 5.39 -5.93 8.85
N GLY A 182 6.29 -6.80 9.30
CA GLY A 182 6.05 -7.73 10.41
C GLY A 182 5.73 -7.01 11.72
N LEU A 183 6.45 -5.93 12.02
CA LEU A 183 6.17 -5.09 13.18
C LEU A 183 4.78 -4.45 13.09
N PHE A 184 4.41 -3.92 11.91
CA PHE A 184 3.05 -3.40 11.67
C PHE A 184 1.98 -4.48 11.87
N ALA A 185 2.22 -5.71 11.39
CA ALA A 185 1.31 -6.82 11.58
C ALA A 185 1.14 -7.18 13.07
N ILE A 186 2.21 -7.17 13.84
CA ILE A 186 2.18 -7.42 15.29
C ILE A 186 1.42 -6.30 16.02
N MET A 187 1.68 -5.03 15.68
CA MET A 187 0.96 -3.90 16.26
C MET A 187 -0.55 -3.94 15.93
N ALA A 188 -0.90 -4.28 14.70
CA ALA A 188 -2.29 -4.45 14.27
C ALA A 188 -2.98 -5.61 15.02
N LEU A 189 -2.28 -6.74 15.20
CA LEU A 189 -2.76 -7.87 15.98
C LEU A 189 -2.96 -7.51 17.46
N TYR A 190 -2.01 -6.79 18.05
CA TYR A 190 -2.12 -6.32 19.44
C TYR A 190 -3.32 -5.39 19.62
N ASN A 191 -3.52 -4.43 18.70
CA ASN A 191 -4.67 -3.53 18.72
C ASN A 191 -5.99 -4.30 18.61
N LEU A 192 -6.03 -5.31 17.73
CA LEU A 192 -7.20 -6.16 17.57
C LEU A 192 -7.49 -6.95 18.87
N ALA A 193 -6.48 -7.56 19.47
CA ALA A 193 -6.62 -8.36 20.69
C ALA A 193 -7.04 -7.50 21.90
N SER A 194 -6.54 -6.26 22.01
CA SER A 194 -6.91 -5.35 23.09
C SER A 194 -8.36 -4.87 22.97
N ASN A 195 -8.86 -4.64 21.74
CA ASN A 195 -10.24 -4.21 21.51
C ASN A 195 -11.27 -5.34 21.69
N VAL A 196 -10.88 -6.60 21.41
CA VAL A 196 -11.78 -7.76 21.65
C VAL A 196 -11.97 -8.07 23.14
N LYS A 197 -11.00 -7.70 24.01
CA LYS A 197 -11.13 -7.89 25.47
C LYS A 197 -12.02 -6.86 26.16
N LEU A 198 -12.39 -5.79 25.46
CA LEU A 198 -13.20 -4.68 25.99
C LEU A 198 -14.65 -4.70 25.48
N ALA A 199 -15.01 -5.65 24.63
CA ALA A 199 -16.37 -5.91 24.12
C ALA A 199 -16.93 -7.21 24.73
#